data_92b6b7440719340848c7d3ba0d7a4dc9
#
_entry.id   92b6b7440719340848c7d3ba0d7a4dc9
#
_cell.length_a   1.000
_cell.length_b   1.000
_cell.length_c   1.000
_cell.angle_alpha   90.00
_cell.angle_beta   90.00
_cell.angle_gamma   90.00
#
_symmetry.space_group_name_H-M   'P 1'
#
loop_
_entity.id
_entity.type
_entity.pdbx_description
1 polymer ?
#
loop_
_entity_poly.entity_id
_entity_poly.type
_entity_poly.pdbx_seq_one_letter_code
_entity_poly.pdbx_strand_id
1 'polypeptide(L)'
;MVPVPEAALEAHRAGVERLLASYRSIPATASVRLAKPTSNLFRARAKRDAPGLDTSGLTDVIWVDPDARTADVAGMCTYEDLVAATLPYGLSPLVVPQLKTITLGGAVTGLGIESASFRNGLPHESVLEMDILTGAGELLTVSPHQHADLYRAFPNSYGTLGYSTRLRIELETVKPFVALRHVRFHSLADMVAAMDRIVDTGGFDGVPVDYLDGVVFSADESYLCVGVRTTTPGPVSDYTGQQIYYRSIQHDTGIKEDRLTILDYFWRWDTDWFWCSRSFGAQNPRIRRFWPRRYRRSSVYWKLVSLDQRFGIADRMEKRKGRPPRERVVQDVEVPIERTEEFLTWFLDNVPITPIWLCPLRLRDQDGWPLYPIRPGRTYVNVGFWSSVPAGATEGATNRLIEAKVGELDGHKSLYSDSYYTREEFDELYGGETYKTVKKTYDPDSRLLDLYAKAVQRR
;
A
#
# COMPACT_ATOMS: atom_id res chain seq x y z
N MET A 1 17.31 -27.17 -8.11
CA MET A 1 17.08 -25.88 -8.81
C MET A 1 16.10 -26.13 -9.94
N VAL A 2 14.92 -25.58 -9.86
CA VAL A 2 13.89 -25.68 -10.92
C VAL A 2 14.37 -24.83 -12.10
N PRO A 3 14.47 -25.36 -13.32
CA PRO A 3 14.95 -24.58 -14.46
C PRO A 3 13.99 -23.44 -14.78
N VAL A 4 14.55 -22.28 -15.11
CA VAL A 4 13.76 -21.13 -15.54
C VAL A 4 13.03 -21.48 -16.84
N PRO A 5 11.71 -21.29 -16.95
CA PRO A 5 10.98 -21.57 -18.20
C PRO A 5 11.42 -20.60 -19.32
N GLU A 6 12.02 -21.12 -20.37
CA GLU A 6 12.53 -20.31 -21.49
C GLU A 6 11.44 -19.44 -22.12
N ALA A 7 10.24 -19.99 -22.29
CA ALA A 7 9.09 -19.27 -22.84
C ALA A 7 8.68 -18.04 -21.97
N ALA A 8 8.80 -18.13 -20.65
CA ALA A 8 8.50 -17.00 -19.76
C ALA A 8 9.55 -15.88 -19.87
N LEU A 9 10.82 -16.28 -20.01
CA LEU A 9 11.91 -15.31 -20.27
C LEU A 9 11.75 -14.62 -21.63
N GLU A 10 11.41 -15.37 -22.67
CA GLU A 10 11.15 -14.80 -23.99
C GLU A 10 9.96 -13.82 -23.97
N ALA A 11 8.86 -14.21 -23.33
CA ALA A 11 7.70 -13.36 -23.19
C ALA A 11 8.05 -12.04 -22.44
N HIS A 12 8.85 -12.14 -21.37
CA HIS A 12 9.32 -10.97 -20.63
C HIS A 12 10.23 -10.10 -21.50
N ARG A 13 11.21 -10.67 -22.19
CA ARG A 13 12.08 -9.92 -23.12
C ARG A 13 11.28 -9.19 -24.19
N ALA A 14 10.30 -9.84 -24.79
CA ALA A 14 9.39 -9.22 -25.75
C ALA A 14 8.58 -8.06 -25.14
N GLY A 15 8.18 -8.17 -23.86
CA GLY A 15 7.55 -7.08 -23.12
C GLY A 15 8.47 -5.88 -22.91
N VAL A 16 9.72 -6.13 -22.53
CA VAL A 16 10.77 -5.11 -22.37
C VAL A 16 11.05 -4.41 -23.70
N GLU A 17 11.18 -5.13 -24.80
CA GLU A 17 11.39 -4.54 -26.13
C GLU A 17 10.23 -3.64 -26.56
N ARG A 18 8.98 -4.02 -26.29
CA ARG A 18 7.81 -3.14 -26.54
C ARG A 18 7.88 -1.86 -25.71
N LEU A 19 8.23 -1.99 -24.43
CA LEU A 19 8.39 -0.83 -23.53
C LEU A 19 9.47 0.12 -24.09
N LEU A 20 10.64 -0.40 -24.46
CA LEU A 20 11.74 0.39 -25.00
C LEU A 20 11.39 1.01 -26.36
N ALA A 21 10.70 0.28 -27.23
CA ALA A 21 10.21 0.82 -28.51
C ALA A 21 9.24 1.99 -28.29
N SER A 22 8.31 1.85 -27.32
CA SER A 22 7.40 2.93 -26.96
C SER A 22 8.15 4.13 -26.37
N TYR A 23 9.20 3.92 -25.56
CA TYR A 23 10.05 4.98 -25.03
C TYR A 23 10.73 5.77 -26.17
N ARG A 24 11.33 5.05 -27.13
CA ARG A 24 12.03 5.66 -28.28
C ARG A 24 11.07 6.44 -29.20
N SER A 25 9.78 6.08 -29.23
CA SER A 25 8.75 6.78 -30.02
C SER A 25 8.30 8.11 -29.40
N ILE A 26 8.56 8.32 -28.10
CA ILE A 26 8.20 9.57 -27.41
C ILE A 26 9.29 10.63 -27.68
N PRO A 27 8.93 11.83 -28.16
CA PRO A 27 9.91 12.89 -28.41
C PRO A 27 10.81 13.15 -27.20
N ALA A 28 12.10 13.40 -27.42
CA ALA A 28 13.08 13.61 -26.35
C ALA A 28 12.70 14.76 -25.39
N THR A 29 11.97 15.77 -25.89
CA THR A 29 11.50 16.92 -25.11
C THR A 29 10.20 16.64 -24.34
N ALA A 30 9.57 15.48 -24.56
CA ALA A 30 8.30 15.14 -23.91
C ALA A 30 8.52 14.32 -22.63
N SER A 31 7.67 14.57 -21.64
CA SER A 31 7.67 13.76 -20.40
C SER A 31 7.17 12.34 -20.66
N VAL A 32 7.73 11.40 -19.93
CA VAL A 32 7.42 9.96 -19.99
C VAL A 32 6.56 9.54 -18.83
N ARG A 33 5.59 8.66 -19.07
CA ARG A 33 4.72 8.06 -18.05
C ARG A 33 4.34 6.63 -18.45
N LEU A 34 3.86 5.83 -17.51
CA LEU A 34 3.31 4.52 -17.83
C LEU A 34 1.87 4.63 -18.38
N ALA A 35 1.54 3.86 -19.40
CA ALA A 35 0.17 3.58 -19.83
C ALA A 35 -0.32 2.31 -19.14
N LYS A 36 -0.60 2.39 -17.83
CA LYS A 36 -1.09 1.23 -17.08
C LYS A 36 -2.59 1.32 -16.77
N PRO A 37 -3.32 0.18 -16.78
CA PRO A 37 -4.77 0.16 -16.60
C PRO A 37 -5.21 0.40 -15.15
N THR A 38 -4.33 0.20 -14.17
CA THR A 38 -4.64 0.29 -12.75
C THR A 38 -3.85 1.40 -12.07
N SER A 39 -4.46 2.03 -11.08
CA SER A 39 -3.78 2.96 -10.19
C SER A 39 -4.48 2.94 -8.83
N ASN A 40 -3.71 2.78 -7.78
CA ASN A 40 -4.18 2.86 -6.39
C ASN A 40 -3.77 4.19 -5.73
N LEU A 41 -3.59 5.24 -6.53
CA LEU A 41 -3.26 6.58 -6.04
C LEU A 41 -4.55 7.39 -5.86
N PHE A 42 -4.68 8.00 -4.68
CA PHE A 42 -5.84 8.83 -4.32
C PHE A 42 -5.59 10.32 -4.52
N ARG A 43 -4.36 10.74 -4.81
CA ARG A 43 -4.08 12.15 -5.13
C ARG A 43 -4.67 12.56 -6.48
N ALA A 44 -5.13 13.80 -6.55
CA ALA A 44 -5.53 14.40 -7.82
C ALA A 44 -4.34 14.47 -8.79
N ARG A 45 -4.62 14.36 -10.08
CA ARG A 45 -3.59 14.43 -11.13
C ARG A 45 -4.11 15.25 -12.30
N ALA A 46 -3.25 16.10 -12.84
CA ALA A 46 -3.54 16.80 -14.09
C ALA A 46 -3.75 15.78 -15.22
N LYS A 47 -4.75 16.03 -16.06
CA LYS A 47 -4.90 15.30 -17.31
C LYS A 47 -3.65 15.53 -18.19
N ARG A 48 -3.13 14.45 -18.76
CA ARG A 48 -2.00 14.50 -19.67
C ARG A 48 -2.40 13.82 -20.97
N ASP A 49 -2.23 14.52 -22.07
CA ASP A 49 -2.47 14.00 -23.41
C ASP A 49 -1.24 13.28 -24.00
N ALA A 50 -0.10 13.33 -23.28
CA ALA A 50 1.12 12.65 -23.69
C ALA A 50 0.93 11.12 -23.70
N PRO A 51 1.44 10.43 -24.74
CA PRO A 51 1.42 8.97 -24.79
C PRO A 51 2.18 8.37 -23.61
N GLY A 52 1.69 7.23 -23.11
CA GLY A 52 2.35 6.49 -22.07
C GLY A 52 3.16 5.34 -22.63
N LEU A 53 4.14 4.86 -21.87
CA LEU A 53 4.91 3.66 -22.16
C LEU A 53 4.01 2.44 -22.19
N ASP A 54 4.17 1.60 -23.23
CA ASP A 54 3.48 0.32 -23.32
C ASP A 54 4.03 -0.67 -22.31
N THR A 55 3.21 -1.03 -21.33
CA THR A 55 3.54 -1.98 -20.27
C THR A 55 2.91 -3.36 -20.50
N SER A 56 2.29 -3.59 -21.65
CA SER A 56 1.72 -4.90 -22.01
C SER A 56 2.84 -5.96 -22.08
N GLY A 57 2.63 -7.09 -21.42
CA GLY A 57 3.63 -8.16 -21.31
C GLY A 57 4.67 -7.97 -20.20
N LEU A 58 4.46 -6.98 -19.28
CA LEU A 58 5.22 -6.85 -18.04
C LEU A 58 4.34 -7.11 -16.82
N THR A 59 3.40 -8.06 -16.94
CA THR A 59 2.34 -8.31 -15.95
C THR A 59 2.48 -9.63 -15.23
N ASP A 60 3.36 -10.52 -15.68
CA ASP A 60 3.39 -11.91 -15.23
C ASP A 60 4.50 -12.18 -14.19
N VAL A 61 4.38 -13.28 -13.48
CA VAL A 61 5.47 -13.88 -12.73
C VAL A 61 6.34 -14.65 -13.73
N ILE A 62 7.61 -14.25 -13.83
CA ILE A 62 8.55 -14.83 -14.80
C ILE A 62 8.97 -16.23 -14.34
N TRP A 63 9.28 -16.35 -13.03
CA TRP A 63 9.73 -17.60 -12.44
C TRP A 63 9.63 -17.59 -10.93
N VAL A 64 9.36 -18.75 -10.35
CA VAL A 64 9.41 -19.00 -8.90
C VAL A 64 10.45 -20.08 -8.64
N ASP A 65 11.43 -19.79 -7.79
CA ASP A 65 12.37 -20.78 -7.26
C ASP A 65 11.94 -21.19 -5.85
N PRO A 66 11.28 -22.34 -5.68
CA PRO A 66 10.83 -22.79 -4.37
C PRO A 66 11.99 -23.20 -3.46
N ASP A 67 13.11 -23.68 -4.02
CA ASP A 67 14.28 -24.10 -3.25
C ASP A 67 14.99 -22.87 -2.65
N ALA A 68 15.21 -21.84 -3.46
CA ALA A 68 15.80 -20.57 -3.02
C ALA A 68 14.80 -19.67 -2.30
N ARG A 69 13.50 -19.97 -2.40
CA ARG A 69 12.41 -19.09 -1.91
C ARG A 69 12.50 -17.68 -2.48
N THR A 70 12.62 -17.60 -3.80
CA THR A 70 12.66 -16.33 -4.54
C THR A 70 11.71 -16.37 -5.73
N ALA A 71 11.37 -15.19 -6.25
CA ALA A 71 10.67 -15.07 -7.52
C ALA A 71 11.25 -13.93 -8.35
N ASP A 72 11.34 -14.15 -9.67
CA ASP A 72 11.52 -13.10 -10.67
C ASP A 72 10.15 -12.69 -11.20
N VAL A 73 9.82 -11.41 -11.08
CA VAL A 73 8.46 -10.91 -11.29
C VAL A 73 8.51 -9.66 -12.15
N ALA A 74 7.65 -9.56 -13.15
CA ALA A 74 7.52 -8.36 -13.96
C ALA A 74 6.93 -7.19 -13.15
N GLY A 75 7.39 -5.97 -13.40
CA GLY A 75 7.07 -4.80 -12.56
C GLY A 75 5.59 -4.42 -12.49
N MET A 76 4.79 -4.82 -13.49
CA MET A 76 3.33 -4.59 -13.51
C MET A 76 2.52 -5.80 -13.07
N CYS A 77 3.14 -6.89 -12.61
CA CYS A 77 2.46 -8.03 -12.01
C CYS A 77 1.69 -7.57 -10.77
N THR A 78 0.42 -7.96 -10.68
CA THR A 78 -0.41 -7.65 -9.53
C THR A 78 -0.11 -8.59 -8.36
N TYR A 79 -0.36 -8.15 -7.13
CA TYR A 79 -0.22 -9.07 -5.99
C TYR A 79 -1.23 -10.22 -6.05
N GLU A 80 -2.40 -10.05 -6.69
CA GLU A 80 -3.35 -11.15 -6.95
C GLU A 80 -2.68 -12.26 -7.76
N ASP A 81 -2.00 -11.90 -8.87
CA ASP A 81 -1.33 -12.84 -9.76
C ASP A 81 -0.05 -13.43 -9.11
N LEU A 82 0.70 -12.61 -8.40
CA LEU A 82 1.91 -13.03 -7.69
C LEU A 82 1.59 -14.05 -6.59
N VAL A 83 0.57 -13.79 -5.77
CA VAL A 83 0.10 -14.73 -4.75
C VAL A 83 -0.41 -16.01 -5.39
N ALA A 84 -1.20 -15.92 -6.47
CA ALA A 84 -1.70 -17.10 -7.19
C ALA A 84 -0.56 -17.97 -7.75
N ALA A 85 0.56 -17.37 -8.17
CA ALA A 85 1.73 -18.08 -8.70
C ALA A 85 2.60 -18.71 -7.59
N THR A 86 2.65 -18.14 -6.39
CA THR A 86 3.54 -18.60 -5.31
C THR A 86 2.89 -19.57 -4.34
N LEU A 87 1.59 -19.41 -4.05
CA LEU A 87 0.84 -20.30 -3.13
C LEU A 87 0.88 -21.80 -3.47
N PRO A 88 0.87 -22.24 -4.76
CA PRO A 88 1.01 -23.66 -5.08
C PRO A 88 2.30 -24.31 -4.57
N TYR A 89 3.34 -23.50 -4.33
CA TYR A 89 4.60 -23.93 -3.72
C TYR A 89 4.63 -23.80 -2.19
N GLY A 90 3.50 -23.39 -1.56
CA GLY A 90 3.46 -23.10 -0.13
C GLY A 90 4.25 -21.82 0.24
N LEU A 91 4.41 -20.91 -0.71
CA LEU A 91 5.17 -19.67 -0.57
C LEU A 91 4.28 -18.45 -0.77
N SER A 92 4.69 -17.31 -0.22
CA SER A 92 4.11 -15.99 -0.51
C SER A 92 5.18 -14.90 -0.48
N PRO A 93 4.95 -13.72 -1.09
CA PRO A 93 5.74 -12.53 -0.81
C PRO A 93 5.77 -12.23 0.69
N LEU A 94 6.85 -11.63 1.18
CA LEU A 94 7.01 -11.30 2.61
C LEU A 94 5.95 -10.32 3.12
N VAL A 95 5.54 -9.39 2.26
CA VAL A 95 4.47 -8.41 2.51
C VAL A 95 3.49 -8.46 1.34
N VAL A 96 2.21 -8.70 1.61
CA VAL A 96 1.14 -8.79 0.61
C VAL A 96 0.15 -7.64 0.84
N PRO A 97 0.27 -6.49 0.15
CA PRO A 97 -0.69 -5.40 0.26
C PRO A 97 -2.12 -5.85 -0.03
N GLN A 98 -3.07 -5.38 0.77
CA GLN A 98 -4.44 -5.92 0.82
C GLN A 98 -5.28 -5.69 -0.43
N LEU A 99 -4.90 -4.76 -1.31
CA LEU A 99 -5.64 -4.48 -2.53
C LEU A 99 -5.06 -5.29 -3.68
N LYS A 100 -5.84 -6.20 -4.21
CA LYS A 100 -5.48 -7.17 -5.25
C LYS A 100 -4.76 -6.59 -6.46
N THR A 101 -5.12 -5.36 -6.86
CA THR A 101 -4.62 -4.71 -8.08
C THR A 101 -3.37 -3.85 -7.86
N ILE A 102 -2.83 -3.79 -6.65
CA ILE A 102 -1.50 -3.21 -6.42
C ILE A 102 -0.48 -4.06 -7.18
N THR A 103 0.38 -3.40 -7.95
CA THR A 103 1.46 -4.09 -8.68
C THR A 103 2.72 -4.14 -7.82
N LEU A 104 3.55 -5.17 -7.99
CA LEU A 104 4.80 -5.29 -7.25
C LEU A 104 5.69 -4.06 -7.42
N GLY A 105 5.95 -3.63 -8.67
CA GLY A 105 6.72 -2.41 -8.91
C GLY A 105 6.07 -1.15 -8.34
N GLY A 106 4.72 -1.12 -8.27
CA GLY A 106 3.99 -0.02 -7.63
C GLY A 106 4.18 0.01 -6.12
N ALA A 107 4.18 -1.13 -5.44
CA ALA A 107 4.41 -1.23 -4.00
C ALA A 107 5.87 -0.90 -3.64
N VAL A 108 6.83 -1.34 -4.46
CA VAL A 108 8.26 -1.06 -4.24
C VAL A 108 8.60 0.41 -4.44
N THR A 109 8.03 1.07 -5.46
CA THR A 109 8.27 2.52 -5.69
C THR A 109 7.36 3.44 -4.90
N GLY A 110 6.33 2.90 -4.27
CA GLY A 110 5.35 3.64 -3.48
C GLY A 110 5.33 3.15 -2.06
N LEU A 111 4.20 2.59 -1.67
CA LEU A 111 3.96 2.07 -0.35
C LEU A 111 3.24 0.72 -0.42
N GLY A 112 3.55 -0.15 0.52
CA GLY A 112 2.81 -1.35 0.84
C GLY A 112 3.07 -1.70 2.28
N ILE A 113 2.13 -1.40 3.17
CA ILE A 113 2.17 -1.79 4.58
C ILE A 113 1.12 -2.85 4.80
N GLU A 114 1.45 -3.89 5.57
CA GLU A 114 0.57 -5.01 5.87
C GLU A 114 0.88 -5.57 7.25
N SER A 115 -0.02 -6.37 7.74
CA SER A 115 0.03 -7.03 9.06
C SER A 115 1.29 -7.87 9.31
N ALA A 116 2.09 -8.16 8.29
CA ALA A 116 3.43 -8.77 8.41
C ALA A 116 4.57 -7.75 8.52
N SER A 117 4.30 -6.44 8.35
CA SER A 117 5.34 -5.40 8.24
C SER A 117 6.12 -5.17 9.55
N PHE A 118 5.56 -5.54 10.69
CA PHE A 118 6.28 -5.45 11.97
C PHE A 118 7.49 -6.39 12.05
N ARG A 119 7.51 -7.50 11.28
CA ARG A 119 8.59 -8.49 11.22
C ARG A 119 9.29 -8.57 9.84
N ASN A 120 8.57 -8.26 8.77
CA ASN A 120 9.04 -8.40 7.40
C ASN A 120 9.42 -7.07 6.74
N GLY A 121 9.22 -5.94 7.44
CA GLY A 121 9.49 -4.62 6.87
C GLY A 121 8.50 -4.25 5.76
N LEU A 122 9.02 -3.63 4.73
CA LEU A 122 8.24 -3.10 3.60
C LEU A 122 8.52 -3.88 2.32
N PRO A 123 7.66 -3.84 1.29
CA PRO A 123 7.84 -4.60 0.05
C PRO A 123 9.21 -4.46 -0.61
N HIS A 124 9.77 -3.25 -0.60
CA HIS A 124 11.09 -2.99 -1.20
C HIS A 124 12.24 -3.66 -0.46
N GLU A 125 12.08 -3.97 0.83
CA GLU A 125 13.10 -4.66 1.63
C GLU A 125 13.20 -6.17 1.32
N SER A 126 12.25 -6.70 0.54
CA SER A 126 12.31 -8.07 -0.01
C SER A 126 13.00 -8.13 -1.38
N VAL A 127 13.33 -6.98 -1.98
CA VAL A 127 13.90 -6.92 -3.32
C VAL A 127 15.40 -7.18 -3.25
N LEU A 128 15.86 -8.23 -3.92
CA LEU A 128 17.27 -8.60 -4.02
C LEU A 128 17.96 -7.88 -5.18
N GLU A 129 17.23 -7.71 -6.27
CA GLU A 129 17.70 -7.12 -7.52
C GLU A 129 16.51 -6.63 -8.34
N MET A 130 16.66 -5.58 -9.13
CA MET A 130 15.61 -5.12 -10.06
C MET A 130 16.20 -4.51 -11.33
N ASP A 131 15.47 -4.62 -12.43
CA ASP A 131 15.78 -3.95 -13.69
C ASP A 131 14.91 -2.70 -13.82
N ILE A 132 15.54 -1.55 -13.99
CA ILE A 132 14.89 -0.24 -14.04
C ILE A 132 15.12 0.42 -15.40
N LEU A 133 14.03 0.82 -16.06
CA LEU A 133 14.08 1.78 -17.16
C LEU A 133 14.18 3.18 -16.56
N THR A 134 15.31 3.84 -16.75
CA THR A 134 15.61 5.19 -16.25
C THR A 134 14.97 6.29 -17.10
N GLY A 135 15.03 7.53 -16.63
CA GLY A 135 14.62 8.70 -17.42
C GLY A 135 15.52 8.96 -18.63
N ALA A 136 16.78 8.54 -18.57
CA ALA A 136 17.71 8.58 -19.71
C ALA A 136 17.37 7.54 -20.80
N GLY A 137 16.46 6.60 -20.54
CA GLY A 137 16.08 5.54 -21.47
C GLY A 137 16.98 4.31 -21.42
N GLU A 138 17.81 4.22 -20.40
CA GLU A 138 18.68 3.08 -20.14
C GLU A 138 17.94 2.05 -19.28
N LEU A 139 18.13 0.77 -19.60
CA LEU A 139 17.67 -0.33 -18.77
C LEU A 139 18.84 -0.82 -17.92
N LEU A 140 18.76 -0.59 -16.61
CA LEU A 140 19.83 -0.90 -15.67
C LEU A 140 19.38 -1.96 -14.68
N THR A 141 20.25 -2.95 -14.46
CA THR A 141 20.10 -3.87 -13.31
C THR A 141 20.70 -3.21 -12.09
N VAL A 142 19.91 -3.09 -11.03
CA VAL A 142 20.32 -2.45 -9.77
C VAL A 142 20.17 -3.39 -8.59
N SER A 143 21.11 -3.31 -7.65
CA SER A 143 21.14 -4.13 -6.44
C SER A 143 21.91 -3.39 -5.33
N PRO A 144 22.01 -3.94 -4.11
CA PRO A 144 22.88 -3.35 -3.08
C PRO A 144 24.35 -3.16 -3.49
N HIS A 145 24.81 -3.87 -4.53
CA HIS A 145 26.21 -3.88 -5.00
C HIS A 145 26.41 -3.28 -6.40
N GLN A 146 25.33 -2.96 -7.10
CA GLN A 146 25.37 -2.42 -8.47
C GLN A 146 24.37 -1.28 -8.59
N HIS A 147 24.80 -0.09 -9.00
CA HIS A 147 23.98 1.12 -9.00
C HIS A 147 23.24 1.30 -7.66
N ALA A 148 24.01 1.14 -6.56
CA ALA A 148 23.47 1.09 -5.19
C ALA A 148 22.76 2.40 -4.80
N ASP A 149 23.16 3.53 -5.35
CA ASP A 149 22.53 4.83 -5.16
C ASP A 149 21.10 4.84 -5.72
N LEU A 150 20.89 4.33 -6.94
CA LEU A 150 19.56 4.20 -7.53
C LEU A 150 18.73 3.14 -6.79
N TYR A 151 19.33 1.98 -6.47
CA TYR A 151 18.66 0.93 -5.71
C TYR A 151 18.11 1.46 -4.38
N ARG A 152 18.93 2.20 -3.63
CA ARG A 152 18.57 2.77 -2.31
C ARG A 152 17.56 3.91 -2.40
N ALA A 153 17.61 4.73 -3.44
CA ALA A 153 16.69 5.84 -3.64
C ALA A 153 15.38 5.46 -4.37
N PHE A 154 15.29 4.25 -4.94
CA PHE A 154 14.12 3.85 -5.73
C PHE A 154 12.82 3.70 -4.91
N PRO A 155 12.85 3.13 -3.67
CA PRO A 155 11.67 3.12 -2.81
C PRO A 155 11.17 4.54 -2.50
N ASN A 156 9.85 4.71 -2.43
CA ASN A 156 9.15 5.97 -2.23
C ASN A 156 9.36 7.04 -3.32
N SER A 157 9.97 6.67 -4.44
CA SER A 157 10.16 7.59 -5.60
C SER A 157 8.92 7.75 -6.47
N TYR A 158 7.92 6.90 -6.31
CA TYR A 158 6.67 6.90 -7.10
C TYR A 158 6.89 6.95 -8.62
N GLY A 159 7.97 6.30 -9.11
CA GLY A 159 8.31 6.25 -10.53
C GLY A 159 8.85 7.57 -11.09
N THR A 160 9.45 8.40 -10.25
CA THR A 160 10.13 9.64 -10.68
C THR A 160 11.62 9.43 -10.93
N LEU A 161 12.18 8.29 -10.53
CA LEU A 161 13.55 7.87 -10.80
C LEU A 161 13.63 6.75 -11.86
N GLY A 162 12.50 6.22 -12.31
CA GLY A 162 12.43 5.15 -13.29
C GLY A 162 11.24 4.22 -13.09
N TYR A 163 11.18 3.19 -13.90
CA TYR A 163 10.13 2.16 -13.84
C TYR A 163 10.76 0.78 -13.81
N SER A 164 10.48 -0.01 -12.77
CA SER A 164 10.94 -1.40 -12.70
C SER A 164 10.25 -2.26 -13.75
N THR A 165 11.04 -2.98 -14.54
CA THR A 165 10.55 -3.94 -15.52
C THR A 165 10.55 -5.36 -14.98
N ARG A 166 11.53 -5.70 -14.12
CA ARG A 166 11.68 -6.95 -13.39
C ARG A 166 12.13 -6.67 -11.96
N LEU A 167 11.66 -7.50 -11.02
CA LEU A 167 12.13 -7.51 -9.64
C LEU A 167 12.36 -8.96 -9.22
N ARG A 168 13.51 -9.25 -8.63
CA ARG A 168 13.76 -10.48 -7.90
C ARG A 168 13.49 -10.24 -6.43
N ILE A 169 12.58 -11.00 -5.85
CA ILE A 169 12.13 -10.84 -4.48
C ILE A 169 12.31 -12.11 -3.65
N GLU A 170 12.46 -11.93 -2.34
CA GLU A 170 12.36 -13.01 -1.35
C GLU A 170 10.91 -13.45 -1.17
N LEU A 171 10.74 -14.73 -0.89
CA LEU A 171 9.47 -15.36 -0.51
C LEU A 171 9.61 -16.02 0.85
N GLU A 172 8.49 -16.16 1.57
CA GLU A 172 8.43 -16.92 2.82
C GLU A 172 7.45 -18.09 2.72
N THR A 173 7.68 -19.12 3.53
CA THR A 173 6.75 -20.24 3.66
C THR A 173 5.48 -19.83 4.37
N VAL A 174 4.34 -20.29 3.88
CA VAL A 174 3.04 -20.08 4.49
C VAL A 174 2.34 -21.40 4.79
N LYS A 175 1.37 -21.37 5.71
CA LYS A 175 0.50 -22.49 6.02
C LYS A 175 -0.88 -22.24 5.42
N PRO A 176 -1.71 -23.28 5.22
CA PRO A 176 -2.98 -23.14 4.50
C PRO A 176 -4.03 -22.27 5.21
N PHE A 177 -3.89 -22.06 6.52
CA PHE A 177 -4.86 -21.30 7.30
C PHE A 177 -4.16 -20.26 8.19
N VAL A 178 -4.92 -19.21 8.53
CA VAL A 178 -4.59 -18.23 9.57
C VAL A 178 -5.66 -18.33 10.66
N ALA A 179 -5.24 -18.66 11.86
CA ALA A 179 -6.04 -18.55 13.08
C ALA A 179 -5.94 -17.10 13.57
N LEU A 180 -7.09 -16.44 13.75
CA LEU A 180 -7.19 -15.04 14.15
C LEU A 180 -7.76 -14.94 15.57
N ARG A 181 -7.24 -13.97 16.32
CA ARG A 181 -7.81 -13.50 17.57
C ARG A 181 -8.07 -12.00 17.46
N HIS A 182 -9.32 -11.62 17.56
CA HIS A 182 -9.71 -10.22 17.67
C HIS A 182 -9.76 -9.86 19.14
N VAL A 183 -8.74 -9.14 19.63
CA VAL A 183 -8.57 -8.79 21.05
C VAL A 183 -9.12 -7.41 21.27
N ARG A 184 -10.16 -7.28 22.13
CA ARG A 184 -10.81 -6.01 22.43
C ARG A 184 -10.08 -5.23 23.51
N PHE A 185 -9.99 -3.92 23.32
CA PHE A 185 -9.47 -2.96 24.30
C PHE A 185 -10.48 -1.83 24.54
N HIS A 186 -10.52 -1.36 25.79
CA HIS A 186 -11.34 -0.23 26.26
C HIS A 186 -10.51 1.05 26.47
N SER A 187 -9.23 1.00 26.10
CA SER A 187 -8.29 2.10 26.21
C SER A 187 -7.30 2.05 25.04
N LEU A 188 -7.04 3.19 24.43
CA LEU A 188 -6.04 3.31 23.37
C LEU A 188 -4.64 3.04 23.92
N ALA A 189 -4.34 3.48 25.15
CA ALA A 189 -3.06 3.24 25.81
C ALA A 189 -2.79 1.73 25.97
N ASP A 190 -3.77 0.97 26.45
CA ASP A 190 -3.63 -0.47 26.64
C ASP A 190 -3.46 -1.21 25.32
N MET A 191 -4.18 -0.78 24.26
CA MET A 191 -4.06 -1.34 22.93
C MET A 191 -2.67 -1.10 22.34
N VAL A 192 -2.16 0.14 22.40
CA VAL A 192 -0.84 0.51 21.90
C VAL A 192 0.26 -0.22 22.67
N ALA A 193 0.16 -0.29 24.01
CA ALA A 193 1.11 -1.03 24.85
C ALA A 193 1.11 -2.54 24.54
N ALA A 194 -0.06 -3.13 24.24
CA ALA A 194 -0.14 -4.53 23.82
C ALA A 194 0.47 -4.74 22.43
N MET A 195 0.22 -3.82 21.47
CA MET A 195 0.81 -3.84 20.14
C MET A 195 2.34 -3.78 20.20
N ASP A 196 2.89 -2.84 20.97
CA ASP A 196 4.34 -2.68 21.17
C ASP A 196 4.97 -3.95 21.74
N ARG A 197 4.37 -4.52 22.78
CA ARG A 197 4.83 -5.78 23.37
C ARG A 197 4.84 -6.93 22.37
N ILE A 198 3.81 -7.04 21.52
CA ILE A 198 3.75 -8.08 20.47
C ILE A 198 4.86 -7.88 19.45
N VAL A 199 5.10 -6.63 19.03
CA VAL A 199 6.17 -6.31 18.09
C VAL A 199 7.54 -6.66 18.66
N ASP A 200 7.78 -6.35 19.93
CA ASP A 200 9.06 -6.61 20.57
C ASP A 200 9.33 -8.08 20.88
N THR A 201 8.30 -8.81 21.31
CA THR A 201 8.44 -10.23 21.68
C THR A 201 8.20 -11.19 20.52
N GLY A 202 7.57 -10.73 19.44
CA GLY A 202 7.11 -11.59 18.34
C GLY A 202 5.99 -12.55 18.74
N GLY A 203 5.33 -12.34 19.90
CA GLY A 203 4.36 -13.28 20.45
C GLY A 203 3.19 -12.63 21.21
N PHE A 204 2.10 -13.40 21.32
CA PHE A 204 0.92 -13.07 22.13
C PHE A 204 0.45 -14.30 22.87
N ASP A 205 0.26 -14.21 24.20
CA ASP A 205 -0.12 -15.34 25.09
C ASP A 205 0.76 -16.59 24.90
N GLY A 206 2.07 -16.40 24.72
CA GLY A 206 3.03 -17.49 24.56
C GLY A 206 3.03 -18.16 23.18
N VAL A 207 2.29 -17.61 22.20
CA VAL A 207 2.24 -18.12 20.82
C VAL A 207 2.90 -17.11 19.89
N PRO A 208 3.81 -17.54 18.97
CA PRO A 208 4.39 -16.66 17.95
C PRO A 208 3.31 -16.03 17.07
N VAL A 209 3.46 -14.75 16.73
CA VAL A 209 2.53 -13.98 15.89
C VAL A 209 3.12 -13.79 14.51
N ASP A 210 2.37 -14.20 13.48
CA ASP A 210 2.76 -14.01 12.08
C ASP A 210 2.23 -12.71 11.48
N TYR A 211 1.06 -12.24 11.96
CA TYR A 211 0.33 -11.10 11.43
C TYR A 211 -0.27 -10.27 12.57
N LEU A 212 -0.11 -8.94 12.48
CA LEU A 212 -0.63 -8.00 13.47
C LEU A 212 -1.14 -6.75 12.79
N ASP A 213 -2.43 -6.47 12.91
CA ASP A 213 -3.06 -5.20 12.57
C ASP A 213 -4.11 -4.84 13.64
N GLY A 214 -4.69 -3.66 13.55
CA GLY A 214 -5.70 -3.21 14.50
C GLY A 214 -6.75 -2.32 13.87
N VAL A 215 -7.86 -2.14 14.57
CA VAL A 215 -8.94 -1.23 14.17
C VAL A 215 -9.44 -0.46 15.36
N VAL A 216 -9.55 0.87 15.23
CA VAL A 216 -10.15 1.76 16.24
C VAL A 216 -11.51 2.22 15.74
N PHE A 217 -12.54 1.97 16.52
CA PHE A 217 -13.92 2.41 16.29
C PHE A 217 -14.27 3.65 17.11
N SER A 218 -13.72 3.75 18.34
CA SER A 218 -13.84 4.89 19.24
C SER A 218 -12.70 4.87 20.26
N ALA A 219 -12.62 5.85 21.16
CA ALA A 219 -11.60 5.89 22.20
C ALA A 219 -11.70 4.72 23.20
N ASP A 220 -12.88 4.15 23.38
CA ASP A 220 -13.21 3.05 24.29
C ASP A 220 -13.51 1.72 23.56
N GLU A 221 -13.40 1.69 22.25
CA GLU A 221 -13.60 0.50 21.43
C GLU A 221 -12.54 0.36 20.35
N SER A 222 -11.54 -0.47 20.60
CA SER A 222 -10.49 -0.81 19.67
C SER A 222 -10.13 -2.29 19.74
N TYR A 223 -9.49 -2.79 18.69
CA TYR A 223 -9.16 -4.20 18.56
C TYR A 223 -7.78 -4.39 17.96
N LEU A 224 -7.03 -5.38 18.47
CA LEU A 224 -5.90 -5.96 17.75
C LEU A 224 -6.34 -7.26 17.07
N CYS A 225 -5.96 -7.42 15.81
CA CYS A 225 -6.16 -8.61 15.01
C CYS A 225 -4.84 -9.39 14.98
N VAL A 226 -4.75 -10.40 15.85
CA VAL A 226 -3.55 -11.23 16.00
C VAL A 226 -3.71 -12.48 15.17
N GLY A 227 -2.86 -12.68 14.16
CA GLY A 227 -2.92 -13.82 13.24
C GLY A 227 -1.74 -14.78 13.40
N VAL A 228 -2.05 -16.07 13.42
CA VAL A 228 -1.06 -17.17 13.51
C VAL A 228 -1.29 -18.15 12.36
N ARG A 229 -0.25 -18.43 11.59
CA ARG A 229 -0.30 -19.45 10.52
C ARG A 229 -0.45 -20.85 11.10
N THR A 230 -1.39 -21.62 10.59
CA THR A 230 -1.66 -22.96 11.10
C THR A 230 -1.97 -23.97 9.99
N THR A 231 -1.61 -25.22 10.21
CA THR A 231 -2.03 -26.37 9.40
C THR A 231 -3.28 -27.05 9.96
N THR A 232 -3.70 -26.67 11.18
CA THR A 232 -4.86 -27.28 11.84
C THR A 232 -6.13 -26.92 11.06
N PRO A 233 -6.88 -27.92 10.54
CA PRO A 233 -8.13 -27.65 9.84
C PRO A 233 -9.23 -27.23 10.82
N GLY A 234 -10.27 -26.62 10.30
CA GLY A 234 -11.45 -26.21 11.05
C GLY A 234 -12.37 -25.31 10.24
N PRO A 235 -13.53 -24.92 10.77
CA PRO A 235 -14.42 -23.96 10.11
C PRO A 235 -13.70 -22.70 9.74
N VAL A 236 -13.93 -22.19 8.53
CA VAL A 236 -13.38 -20.93 8.02
C VAL A 236 -14.51 -19.96 7.74
N SER A 237 -14.28 -18.68 8.03
CA SER A 237 -15.21 -17.58 7.70
C SER A 237 -15.10 -17.21 6.21
N ASP A 238 -16.21 -16.75 5.64
CA ASP A 238 -16.33 -16.26 4.26
C ASP A 238 -16.85 -14.82 4.26
N TYR A 239 -15.95 -13.87 4.10
CA TYR A 239 -16.25 -12.44 4.02
C TYR A 239 -16.57 -11.95 2.61
N THR A 240 -16.54 -12.82 1.61
CA THR A 240 -17.01 -12.53 0.25
C THR A 240 -18.55 -12.64 0.13
N GLY A 241 -19.20 -13.27 1.13
CA GLY A 241 -20.66 -13.45 1.25
C GLY A 241 -21.37 -12.24 1.85
N GLN A 242 -22.29 -12.52 2.79
CA GLN A 242 -23.09 -11.47 3.48
C GLN A 242 -22.32 -10.83 4.63
N GLN A 243 -21.43 -11.54 5.25
CA GLN A 243 -20.59 -11.04 6.33
C GLN A 243 -19.56 -10.04 5.78
N ILE A 244 -19.14 -9.10 6.62
CA ILE A 244 -18.20 -8.04 6.30
C ILE A 244 -17.08 -8.09 7.33
N TYR A 245 -15.83 -8.20 6.88
CA TYR A 245 -14.69 -8.46 7.75
C TYR A 245 -14.56 -7.45 8.89
N TYR A 246 -14.45 -6.14 8.62
CA TYR A 246 -14.22 -5.17 9.67
C TYR A 246 -15.35 -5.11 10.71
N ARG A 247 -16.60 -5.41 10.33
CA ARG A 247 -17.73 -5.50 11.24
C ARG A 247 -17.68 -6.77 12.08
N SER A 248 -17.10 -7.85 11.56
CA SER A 248 -16.94 -9.10 12.29
C SER A 248 -15.90 -9.00 13.40
N ILE A 249 -15.02 -8.00 13.35
CA ILE A 249 -14.02 -7.72 14.39
C ILE A 249 -14.72 -7.29 15.68
N GLN A 250 -15.81 -6.49 15.56
CA GLN A 250 -16.55 -5.98 16.72
C GLN A 250 -17.27 -7.09 17.50
N HIS A 251 -17.11 -7.11 18.81
CA HIS A 251 -17.76 -8.04 19.74
C HIS A 251 -17.67 -7.52 21.19
N ASP A 252 -18.47 -8.09 22.10
CA ASP A 252 -18.53 -7.68 23.50
C ASP A 252 -17.67 -8.53 24.44
N THR A 253 -17.07 -9.63 23.94
CA THR A 253 -16.16 -10.48 24.70
C THR A 253 -14.71 -9.95 24.62
N GLY A 254 -13.84 -10.33 25.56
CA GLY A 254 -12.43 -9.89 25.52
C GLY A 254 -11.67 -10.34 24.27
N ILE A 255 -11.87 -11.60 23.85
CA ILE A 255 -11.25 -12.19 22.65
C ILE A 255 -12.32 -12.94 21.85
N LYS A 256 -12.31 -12.72 20.54
CA LYS A 256 -13.09 -13.49 19.57
C LYS A 256 -12.15 -14.20 18.62
N GLU A 257 -12.33 -15.50 18.50
CA GLU A 257 -11.57 -16.31 17.57
C GLU A 257 -12.23 -16.36 16.18
N ASP A 258 -11.42 -16.43 15.15
CA ASP A 258 -11.82 -16.60 13.75
C ASP A 258 -10.76 -17.43 13.00
N ARG A 259 -11.09 -17.90 11.82
CA ARG A 259 -10.13 -18.61 10.95
C ARG A 259 -10.45 -18.31 9.49
N LEU A 260 -9.40 -18.07 8.71
CA LEU A 260 -9.46 -17.87 7.27
C LEU A 260 -8.51 -18.85 6.56
N THR A 261 -8.79 -19.16 5.30
CA THR A 261 -7.74 -19.68 4.42
C THR A 261 -6.67 -18.61 4.26
N ILE A 262 -5.42 -18.97 3.95
CA ILE A 262 -4.35 -17.99 3.72
C ILE A 262 -4.71 -17.02 2.58
N LEU A 263 -5.38 -17.50 1.54
CA LEU A 263 -5.82 -16.69 0.41
C LEU A 263 -6.88 -15.67 0.82
N ASP A 264 -7.90 -16.10 1.58
CA ASP A 264 -8.95 -15.20 2.07
C ASP A 264 -8.41 -14.20 3.10
N TYR A 265 -7.40 -14.61 3.90
CA TYR A 265 -6.70 -13.73 4.81
C TYR A 265 -6.00 -12.58 4.07
N PHE A 266 -5.25 -12.85 3.02
CA PHE A 266 -4.59 -11.82 2.23
C PHE A 266 -5.58 -10.79 1.67
N TRP A 267 -6.79 -11.23 1.28
CA TRP A 267 -7.77 -10.38 0.60
C TRP A 267 -8.95 -9.94 1.49
N ARG A 268 -8.86 -10.15 2.81
CA ARG A 268 -9.95 -9.85 3.76
C ARG A 268 -10.44 -8.41 3.71
N TRP A 269 -9.55 -7.47 3.40
CA TRP A 269 -9.86 -6.05 3.29
C TRP A 269 -10.27 -5.62 1.86
N ASP A 270 -9.86 -6.35 0.81
CA ASP A 270 -10.16 -6.00 -0.58
C ASP A 270 -11.65 -6.08 -0.89
N THR A 271 -12.34 -7.08 -0.35
CA THR A 271 -13.77 -7.38 -0.65
C THR A 271 -14.67 -6.18 -0.39
N ASP A 272 -14.44 -5.43 0.66
CA ASP A 272 -15.20 -4.24 1.01
C ASP A 272 -14.35 -2.95 0.91
N TRP A 273 -13.14 -3.06 0.35
CA TRP A 273 -12.18 -1.98 0.25
C TRP A 273 -12.04 -1.28 1.60
N PHE A 274 -11.63 -2.03 2.60
CA PHE A 274 -11.76 -1.70 4.02
C PHE A 274 -13.26 -1.49 4.38
N TRP A 275 -13.72 -0.27 4.49
CA TRP A 275 -15.12 0.10 4.74
C TRP A 275 -15.71 1.00 3.64
N CYS A 276 -14.93 1.33 2.60
CA CYS A 276 -15.32 2.30 1.57
C CYS A 276 -16.53 1.85 0.74
N SER A 277 -16.76 0.53 0.62
CA SER A 277 -17.95 -0.04 -0.03
C SER A 277 -19.28 0.47 0.55
N ARG A 278 -19.27 0.96 1.83
CA ARG A 278 -20.42 1.60 2.48
C ARG A 278 -20.95 2.79 1.69
N SER A 279 -20.07 3.59 1.10
CA SER A 279 -20.43 4.79 0.33
C SER A 279 -21.26 4.48 -0.92
N PHE A 280 -21.18 3.25 -1.44
CA PHE A 280 -21.92 2.76 -2.60
C PHE A 280 -23.16 1.96 -2.23
N GLY A 281 -23.52 1.90 -0.94
CA GLY A 281 -24.62 1.08 -0.43
C GLY A 281 -24.37 -0.43 -0.49
N ALA A 282 -23.16 -0.87 -0.92
CA ALA A 282 -22.84 -2.30 -1.08
C ALA A 282 -22.83 -3.09 0.24
N GLN A 283 -22.84 -2.40 1.38
CA GLN A 283 -22.95 -3.01 2.72
C GLN A 283 -24.39 -3.13 3.23
N ASN A 284 -25.38 -2.57 2.51
CA ASN A 284 -26.78 -2.80 2.83
C ASN A 284 -27.12 -4.28 2.54
N PRO A 285 -27.64 -5.07 3.49
CA PRO A 285 -27.89 -6.51 3.31
C PRO A 285 -28.79 -6.82 2.08
N ARG A 286 -29.76 -5.96 1.80
CA ARG A 286 -30.66 -6.12 0.64
C ARG A 286 -29.93 -5.94 -0.68
N ILE A 287 -29.06 -4.90 -0.78
CA ILE A 287 -28.25 -4.63 -1.96
C ILE A 287 -27.17 -5.68 -2.09
N ARG A 288 -26.48 -6.02 -0.99
CA ARG A 288 -25.39 -7.00 -0.96
C ARG A 288 -25.86 -8.38 -1.41
N ARG A 289 -27.11 -8.77 -1.09
CA ARG A 289 -27.69 -10.05 -1.54
C ARG A 289 -27.71 -10.18 -3.06
N PHE A 290 -27.97 -9.09 -3.78
CA PHE A 290 -28.06 -9.06 -5.26
C PHE A 290 -26.76 -8.62 -5.93
N TRP A 291 -25.77 -8.10 -5.16
CA TRP A 291 -24.47 -7.70 -5.70
C TRP A 291 -23.61 -8.97 -5.91
N PRO A 292 -23.23 -9.29 -7.17
CA PRO A 292 -22.45 -10.51 -7.43
C PRO A 292 -21.11 -10.53 -6.68
N ARG A 293 -20.74 -11.68 -6.12
CA ARG A 293 -19.49 -11.84 -5.34
C ARG A 293 -18.25 -11.39 -6.12
N ARG A 294 -18.15 -11.74 -7.42
CA ARG A 294 -17.02 -11.35 -8.29
C ARG A 294 -16.81 -9.84 -8.43
N TYR A 295 -17.82 -9.03 -8.11
CA TYR A 295 -17.74 -7.57 -8.14
C TYR A 295 -17.58 -6.92 -6.76
N ARG A 296 -17.44 -7.72 -5.71
CA ARG A 296 -17.13 -7.27 -4.36
C ARG A 296 -15.61 -7.21 -4.20
N ARG A 297 -14.99 -6.19 -4.79
CA ARG A 297 -13.54 -6.00 -4.78
C ARG A 297 -13.18 -4.53 -5.04
N SER A 298 -12.07 -4.12 -4.50
CA SER A 298 -11.55 -2.74 -4.57
C SER A 298 -11.51 -2.18 -5.99
N SER A 299 -11.12 -2.97 -6.97
CA SER A 299 -11.04 -2.55 -8.38
C SER A 299 -12.37 -2.14 -8.98
N VAL A 300 -13.49 -2.71 -8.52
CA VAL A 300 -14.85 -2.31 -8.94
C VAL A 300 -15.27 -1.01 -8.28
N TYR A 301 -15.06 -0.90 -6.97
CA TYR A 301 -15.37 0.33 -6.24
C TYR A 301 -14.54 1.51 -6.75
N TRP A 302 -13.28 1.27 -7.11
CA TRP A 302 -12.42 2.27 -7.71
C TRP A 302 -12.95 2.78 -9.06
N LYS A 303 -13.54 1.92 -9.89
CA LYS A 303 -14.22 2.33 -11.14
C LYS A 303 -15.41 3.23 -10.85
N LEU A 304 -16.18 2.94 -9.80
CA LEU A 304 -17.30 3.78 -9.38
C LEU A 304 -16.82 5.16 -8.89
N VAL A 305 -15.74 5.22 -8.10
CA VAL A 305 -15.10 6.49 -7.70
C VAL A 305 -14.63 7.28 -8.93
N SER A 306 -14.00 6.62 -9.88
CA SER A 306 -13.49 7.27 -11.11
C SER A 306 -14.63 7.84 -11.96
N LEU A 307 -15.77 7.15 -12.03
CA LEU A 307 -16.98 7.66 -12.69
C LEU A 307 -17.57 8.86 -11.94
N ASP A 308 -17.64 8.78 -10.62
CA ASP A 308 -18.12 9.90 -9.80
C ASP A 308 -17.22 11.13 -9.97
N GLN A 309 -15.90 10.96 -9.93
CA GLN A 309 -14.93 12.04 -10.19
C GLN A 309 -15.11 12.67 -11.58
N ARG A 310 -15.40 11.84 -12.60
CA ARG A 310 -15.61 12.31 -13.97
C ARG A 310 -16.89 13.13 -14.14
N PHE A 311 -17.95 12.73 -13.45
CA PHE A 311 -19.29 13.33 -13.63
C PHE A 311 -19.72 14.22 -12.48
N GLY A 312 -18.99 14.28 -11.36
CA GLY A 312 -19.31 15.09 -10.18
C GLY A 312 -20.68 14.76 -9.58
N ILE A 313 -21.05 13.47 -9.54
CA ILE A 313 -22.40 13.04 -9.14
C ILE A 313 -22.59 13.31 -7.65
N ALA A 314 -21.62 12.93 -6.82
CA ALA A 314 -21.69 13.12 -5.37
C ALA A 314 -21.79 14.61 -5.01
N ASP A 315 -20.97 15.47 -5.61
CA ASP A 315 -20.99 16.91 -5.37
C ASP A 315 -22.34 17.54 -5.77
N ARG A 316 -22.91 17.11 -6.91
CA ARG A 316 -24.24 17.58 -7.33
C ARG A 316 -25.35 17.13 -6.38
N MET A 317 -25.24 15.90 -5.84
CA MET A 317 -26.20 15.39 -4.86
C MET A 317 -26.11 16.14 -3.53
N GLU A 318 -24.90 16.40 -3.03
CA GLU A 318 -24.69 17.16 -1.80
C GLU A 318 -25.19 18.60 -1.97
N LYS A 319 -24.89 19.25 -3.10
CA LYS A 319 -25.40 20.60 -3.43
C LYS A 319 -26.93 20.64 -3.45
N ARG A 320 -27.59 19.61 -4.03
CA ARG A 320 -29.07 19.54 -4.04
C ARG A 320 -29.67 19.37 -2.65
N LYS A 321 -28.92 18.78 -1.71
CA LYS A 321 -29.30 18.62 -0.30
C LYS A 321 -28.95 19.84 0.55
N GLY A 322 -28.40 20.91 -0.06
CA GLY A 322 -27.96 22.11 0.65
C GLY A 322 -26.75 21.88 1.58
N ARG A 323 -25.96 20.82 1.34
CA ARG A 323 -24.79 20.50 2.14
C ARG A 323 -23.53 21.15 1.56
N PRO A 324 -22.54 21.50 2.41
CA PRO A 324 -21.26 22.04 1.96
C PRO A 324 -20.51 21.01 1.10
N PRO A 325 -19.57 21.47 0.25
CA PRO A 325 -18.61 20.61 -0.42
C PRO A 325 -17.87 19.72 0.59
N ARG A 326 -17.36 18.58 0.13
CA ARG A 326 -16.62 17.66 0.99
C ARG A 326 -15.15 17.64 0.64
N GLU A 327 -14.31 17.68 1.66
CA GLU A 327 -12.88 17.42 1.58
C GLU A 327 -12.66 15.91 1.73
N ARG A 328 -11.94 15.31 0.78
CA ARG A 328 -11.48 13.91 0.92
C ARG A 328 -10.34 13.86 1.90
N VAL A 329 -10.46 13.01 2.89
CA VAL A 329 -9.43 12.71 3.88
C VAL A 329 -9.11 11.23 3.76
N VAL A 330 -8.10 10.95 2.95
CA VAL A 330 -7.64 9.60 2.60
C VAL A 330 -6.13 9.61 2.78
N GLN A 331 -5.65 9.04 3.87
CA GLN A 331 -4.24 9.03 4.21
C GLN A 331 -3.86 7.75 4.93
N ASP A 332 -2.60 7.39 4.76
CA ASP A 332 -1.81 6.59 5.69
C ASP A 332 -0.71 7.49 6.23
N VAL A 333 -0.60 7.53 7.55
CA VAL A 333 0.44 8.26 8.26
C VAL A 333 1.17 7.32 9.20
N GLU A 334 2.47 7.41 9.25
CA GLU A 334 3.31 6.57 10.09
C GLU A 334 3.76 7.37 11.30
N VAL A 335 3.26 6.99 12.46
CA VAL A 335 3.54 7.63 13.74
C VAL A 335 4.41 6.69 14.58
N PRO A 336 5.48 7.18 15.24
CA PRO A 336 6.22 6.37 16.19
C PRO A 336 5.31 5.74 17.25
N ILE A 337 5.55 4.47 17.59
CA ILE A 337 4.62 3.72 18.45
C ILE A 337 4.41 4.39 19.81
N GLU A 338 5.46 4.99 20.37
CA GLU A 338 5.42 5.72 21.63
C GLU A 338 4.60 7.04 21.60
N ARG A 339 4.25 7.50 20.37
CA ARG A 339 3.43 8.70 20.16
C ARG A 339 2.06 8.36 19.57
N THR A 340 1.79 7.06 19.33
CA THR A 340 0.56 6.62 18.63
C THR A 340 -0.69 6.89 19.45
N GLU A 341 -0.68 6.67 20.76
CA GLU A 341 -1.82 6.99 21.63
C GLU A 341 -2.17 8.48 21.57
N GLU A 342 -1.17 9.35 21.68
CA GLU A 342 -1.34 10.80 21.58
C GLU A 342 -1.97 11.20 20.24
N PHE A 343 -1.45 10.63 19.13
CA PHE A 343 -2.02 10.88 17.81
C PHE A 343 -3.47 10.42 17.69
N LEU A 344 -3.79 9.22 18.15
CA LEU A 344 -5.14 8.65 18.07
C LEU A 344 -6.15 9.45 18.89
N THR A 345 -5.78 9.86 20.11
CA THR A 345 -6.61 10.70 20.97
C THR A 345 -6.88 12.03 20.29
N TRP A 346 -5.82 12.72 19.85
CA TRP A 346 -5.96 13.96 19.12
C TRP A 346 -6.82 13.81 17.85
N PHE A 347 -6.60 12.73 17.08
CA PHE A 347 -7.33 12.47 15.83
C PHE A 347 -8.83 12.30 16.08
N LEU A 348 -9.21 11.49 17.06
CA LEU A 348 -10.61 11.27 17.40
C LEU A 348 -11.33 12.53 17.88
N ASP A 349 -10.61 13.44 18.57
CA ASP A 349 -11.16 14.71 19.04
C ASP A 349 -11.32 15.75 17.93
N ASN A 350 -10.47 15.72 16.91
CA ASN A 350 -10.38 16.79 15.89
C ASN A 350 -10.88 16.35 14.50
N VAL A 351 -10.88 15.05 14.20
CA VAL A 351 -11.21 14.53 12.87
C VAL A 351 -12.33 13.49 13.00
N PRO A 352 -13.56 13.79 12.56
CA PRO A 352 -14.73 12.92 12.79
C PRO A 352 -14.73 11.74 11.80
N ILE A 353 -13.68 10.93 11.79
CA ILE A 353 -13.50 9.77 10.90
C ILE A 353 -13.23 8.53 11.74
N THR A 354 -14.11 7.55 11.61
CA THR A 354 -13.94 6.18 12.07
C THR A 354 -14.60 5.21 11.10
N PRO A 355 -14.18 3.94 11.05
CA PRO A 355 -13.07 3.34 11.80
C PRO A 355 -11.71 3.80 11.27
N ILE A 356 -10.64 3.52 12.06
CA ILE A 356 -9.24 3.78 11.72
C ILE A 356 -8.51 2.43 11.70
N TRP A 357 -7.72 2.18 10.67
CA TRP A 357 -6.87 0.99 10.59
C TRP A 357 -5.49 1.26 11.15
N LEU A 358 -4.95 0.32 11.91
CA LEU A 358 -3.61 0.40 12.49
C LEU A 358 -2.77 -0.77 12.01
N CYS A 359 -1.52 -0.51 11.65
CA CYS A 359 -0.59 -1.56 11.25
C CYS A 359 0.84 -1.23 11.71
N PRO A 360 1.40 -1.98 12.67
CA PRO A 360 2.77 -1.73 13.10
C PRO A 360 3.75 -2.15 12.03
N LEU A 361 4.84 -1.39 11.91
CA LEU A 361 5.92 -1.67 10.99
C LEU A 361 7.29 -1.33 11.60
N ARG A 362 8.30 -2.09 11.19
CA ARG A 362 9.70 -1.90 11.57
C ARG A 362 10.58 -2.25 10.37
N LEU A 363 11.54 -1.40 10.03
CA LEU A 363 12.48 -1.72 8.95
C LEU A 363 13.33 -2.95 9.29
N ARG A 364 13.59 -3.79 8.29
CA ARG A 364 14.59 -4.87 8.33
C ARG A 364 16.00 -4.31 8.12
N ASP A 365 16.11 -3.32 7.24
CA ASP A 365 17.36 -2.67 6.87
C ASP A 365 17.86 -1.74 7.98
N GLN A 366 19.15 -1.83 8.30
CA GLN A 366 19.77 -1.05 9.39
C GLN A 366 20.28 0.31 8.92
N ASP A 367 20.42 0.54 7.62
CA ASP A 367 20.91 1.81 7.05
C ASP A 367 19.76 2.76 6.70
N GLY A 368 18.49 2.28 6.74
CA GLY A 368 17.30 3.03 6.33
C GLY A 368 17.25 3.27 4.82
N TRP A 369 16.26 4.02 4.36
CA TRP A 369 15.99 4.29 2.94
C TRP A 369 15.90 5.81 2.71
N PRO A 370 16.74 6.40 1.87
CA PRO A 370 16.89 7.86 1.78
C PRO A 370 15.61 8.65 1.51
N LEU A 371 14.68 8.07 0.72
CA LEU A 371 13.41 8.74 0.40
C LEU A 371 12.25 8.27 1.29
N TYR A 372 12.52 7.42 2.27
CA TYR A 372 11.51 6.90 3.18
C TYR A 372 11.86 7.27 4.62
N PRO A 373 11.17 8.22 5.24
CA PRO A 373 11.58 8.82 6.52
C PRO A 373 11.27 7.95 7.74
N ILE A 374 11.48 6.65 7.65
CA ILE A 374 11.42 5.68 8.76
C ILE A 374 12.82 5.40 9.27
N ARG A 375 13.01 5.50 10.58
CA ARG A 375 14.31 5.24 11.23
C ARG A 375 14.47 3.76 11.54
N PRO A 376 15.62 3.15 11.19
CA PRO A 376 15.94 1.78 11.59
C PRO A 376 15.85 1.58 13.11
N GLY A 377 15.45 0.40 13.53
CA GLY A 377 15.35 0.03 14.95
C GLY A 377 14.17 0.65 15.71
N ARG A 378 13.41 1.56 15.10
CA ARG A 378 12.21 2.17 15.70
C ARG A 378 10.95 1.55 15.12
N THR A 379 9.97 1.29 15.96
CA THR A 379 8.64 0.86 15.53
C THR A 379 7.77 2.06 15.21
N TYR A 380 7.10 2.01 14.07
CA TYR A 380 6.05 2.94 13.69
C TYR A 380 4.72 2.23 13.59
N VAL A 381 3.64 2.96 13.77
CA VAL A 381 2.30 2.47 13.49
C VAL A 381 1.75 3.25 12.30
N ASN A 382 1.46 2.54 11.23
CA ASN A 382 0.68 3.10 10.14
C ASN A 382 -0.76 3.29 10.61
N VAL A 383 -1.25 4.52 10.52
CA VAL A 383 -2.63 4.90 10.86
C VAL A 383 -3.33 5.27 9.56
N GLY A 384 -4.21 4.36 9.11
CA GLY A 384 -4.94 4.47 7.85
C GLY A 384 -6.39 4.89 8.06
N PHE A 385 -6.84 5.91 7.31
CA PHE A 385 -8.23 6.37 7.33
C PHE A 385 -8.67 6.83 5.96
N TRP A 386 -9.87 6.40 5.54
CA TRP A 386 -10.42 6.64 4.20
C TRP A 386 -11.85 7.13 4.31
N SER A 387 -12.05 8.45 4.19
CA SER A 387 -13.37 9.08 4.28
C SER A 387 -13.35 10.49 3.66
N SER A 388 -14.35 11.28 4.00
CA SER A 388 -14.42 12.70 3.67
C SER A 388 -15.12 13.46 4.81
N VAL A 389 -14.75 14.72 4.99
CA VAL A 389 -15.35 15.64 5.96
C VAL A 389 -15.97 16.84 5.24
N PRO A 390 -16.81 17.69 5.88
CA PRO A 390 -17.18 18.98 5.32
C PRO A 390 -15.92 19.81 5.02
N ALA A 391 -15.85 20.41 3.83
CA ALA A 391 -14.71 21.22 3.44
C ALA A 391 -14.61 22.48 4.34
N GLY A 392 -13.40 22.77 4.78
CA GLY A 392 -13.08 24.02 5.48
C GLY A 392 -12.97 25.21 4.52
N ALA A 393 -12.63 26.38 5.07
CA ALA A 393 -12.43 27.60 4.28
C ALA A 393 -11.20 27.52 3.35
N THR A 394 -10.19 26.79 3.75
CA THR A 394 -8.95 26.57 2.98
C THR A 394 -8.97 25.18 2.35
N GLU A 395 -8.48 25.06 1.11
CA GLU A 395 -8.34 23.77 0.45
C GLU A 395 -7.43 22.84 1.26
N GLY A 396 -7.92 21.62 1.52
CA GLY A 396 -7.19 20.62 2.27
C GLY A 396 -6.98 20.96 3.75
N ALA A 397 -7.86 21.77 4.36
CA ALA A 397 -7.70 22.24 5.74
C ALA A 397 -7.50 21.08 6.73
N THR A 398 -8.32 20.05 6.64
CA THR A 398 -8.22 18.86 7.51
C THR A 398 -6.95 18.07 7.20
N ASN A 399 -6.63 17.88 5.92
CA ASN A 399 -5.40 17.18 5.53
C ASN A 399 -4.15 17.90 6.04
N ARG A 400 -4.08 19.22 5.92
CA ARG A 400 -2.97 20.05 6.45
C ARG A 400 -2.86 19.97 7.97
N LEU A 401 -4.00 19.96 8.66
CA LEU A 401 -4.04 19.81 10.11
C LEU A 401 -3.44 18.48 10.55
N ILE A 402 -3.77 17.41 9.83
CA ILE A 402 -3.22 16.08 10.09
C ILE A 402 -1.71 16.03 9.79
N GLU A 403 -1.28 16.57 8.64
CA GLU A 403 0.15 16.63 8.27
C GLU A 403 0.97 17.38 9.33
N ALA A 404 0.45 18.51 9.83
CA ALA A 404 1.12 19.29 10.89
C ALA A 404 1.23 18.49 12.19
N LYS A 405 0.16 17.79 12.62
CA LYS A 405 0.19 16.97 13.84
C LYS A 405 1.14 15.78 13.71
N VAL A 406 1.17 15.14 12.54
CA VAL A 406 2.08 14.03 12.24
C VAL A 406 3.53 14.51 12.32
N GLY A 407 3.86 15.66 11.74
CA GLY A 407 5.20 16.25 11.83
C GLY A 407 5.61 16.61 13.27
N GLU A 408 4.68 17.17 14.08
CA GLU A 408 4.89 17.44 15.51
C GLU A 408 5.26 16.18 16.30
N LEU A 409 4.74 15.03 15.89
CA LEU A 409 4.97 13.74 16.53
C LEU A 409 6.14 12.93 15.95
N ASP A 410 6.99 13.54 15.13
CA ASP A 410 8.13 12.88 14.47
C ASP A 410 7.68 11.72 13.55
N GLY A 411 6.49 11.86 13.01
CA GLY A 411 5.90 10.95 12.03
C GLY A 411 6.01 11.49 10.61
N HIS A 412 5.46 10.76 9.66
CA HIS A 412 5.39 11.19 8.27
C HIS A 412 4.16 10.63 7.57
N LYS A 413 3.96 11.00 6.33
CA LYS A 413 2.82 10.62 5.52
C LYS A 413 3.23 9.88 4.27
N SER A 414 2.44 8.87 3.91
CA SER A 414 2.55 8.19 2.63
C SER A 414 2.11 9.06 1.45
N LEU A 415 2.91 9.11 0.39
CA LEU A 415 2.71 10.03 -0.74
C LEU A 415 1.70 9.55 -1.80
N TYR A 416 0.89 8.53 -1.53
CA TYR A 416 -0.11 8.03 -2.47
C TYR A 416 -1.40 8.86 -2.53
N SER A 417 -1.60 9.74 -1.55
CA SER A 417 -2.74 10.66 -1.45
C SER A 417 -2.32 12.11 -1.58
N ASP A 418 -3.28 13.05 -1.59
CA ASP A 418 -3.00 14.48 -1.68
C ASP A 418 -2.11 14.95 -0.53
N SER A 419 -1.07 15.71 -0.83
CA SER A 419 -0.10 16.26 0.11
C SER A 419 0.00 17.79 -0.04
N TYR A 420 0.32 18.48 1.07
CA TYR A 420 0.23 19.94 1.14
C TYR A 420 1.48 20.61 1.71
N TYR A 421 2.60 19.90 1.77
CA TYR A 421 3.89 20.42 2.25
C TYR A 421 4.42 21.54 1.38
N THR A 422 5.17 22.48 1.97
CA THR A 422 6.05 23.38 1.21
C THR A 422 7.17 22.58 0.54
N ARG A 423 7.92 23.21 -0.37
CA ARG A 423 9.04 22.55 -1.02
C ARG A 423 10.15 22.20 -0.03
N GLU A 424 10.41 23.12 0.90
CA GLU A 424 11.43 23.00 1.94
C GLU A 424 11.10 21.84 2.89
N GLU A 425 9.89 21.80 3.44
CA GLU A 425 9.40 20.70 4.30
C GLU A 425 9.46 19.36 3.58
N PHE A 426 9.06 19.34 2.31
CA PHE A 426 9.06 18.13 1.51
C PHE A 426 10.48 17.60 1.26
N ASP A 427 11.41 18.48 0.88
CA ASP A 427 12.81 18.11 0.64
C ASP A 427 13.48 17.62 1.95
N GLU A 428 13.15 18.20 3.10
CA GLU A 428 13.63 17.74 4.40
C GLU A 428 13.12 16.34 4.75
N LEU A 429 11.82 16.08 4.56
CA LEU A 429 11.19 14.81 4.92
C LEU A 429 11.51 13.67 3.94
N TYR A 430 11.62 13.96 2.64
CA TYR A 430 11.69 12.92 1.60
C TYR A 430 13.02 12.93 0.83
N GLY A 431 14.13 13.16 1.54
CA GLY A 431 15.48 12.92 1.06
C GLY A 431 15.96 13.86 -0.06
N GLY A 432 15.56 15.15 -0.01
CA GLY A 432 15.72 16.14 -1.06
C GLY A 432 17.06 16.15 -1.80
N GLU A 433 18.19 16.22 -1.12
CA GLU A 433 19.52 16.27 -1.77
C GLU A 433 19.90 14.92 -2.39
N THR A 434 19.65 13.82 -1.73
CA THR A 434 19.87 12.48 -2.28
C THR A 434 19.00 12.28 -3.52
N TYR A 435 17.72 12.64 -3.44
CA TYR A 435 16.81 12.57 -4.57
C TYR A 435 17.31 13.39 -5.77
N LYS A 436 17.70 14.63 -5.56
CA LYS A 436 18.19 15.54 -6.62
C LYS A 436 19.44 14.98 -7.30
N THR A 437 20.38 14.43 -6.54
CA THR A 437 21.61 13.82 -7.05
C THR A 437 21.30 12.60 -7.92
N VAL A 438 20.54 11.66 -7.41
CA VAL A 438 20.14 10.44 -8.16
C VAL A 438 19.31 10.81 -9.39
N LYS A 439 18.35 11.73 -9.23
CA LYS A 439 17.53 12.24 -10.34
C LYS A 439 18.37 12.82 -11.46
N LYS A 440 19.35 13.64 -11.16
CA LYS A 440 20.27 14.25 -12.15
C LYS A 440 21.10 13.21 -12.88
N THR A 441 21.52 12.15 -12.18
CA THR A 441 22.32 11.05 -12.77
C THR A 441 21.51 10.22 -13.75
N TYR A 442 20.30 9.80 -13.35
CA TYR A 442 19.51 8.81 -14.11
C TYR A 442 18.36 9.41 -14.94
N ASP A 443 18.12 10.72 -14.82
CA ASP A 443 17.15 11.46 -15.65
C ASP A 443 17.65 12.88 -15.95
N PRO A 444 18.82 13.03 -16.61
CA PRO A 444 19.46 14.33 -16.83
C PRO A 444 18.58 15.29 -17.64
N ASP A 445 17.77 14.78 -18.54
CA ASP A 445 16.88 15.56 -19.41
C ASP A 445 15.49 15.81 -18.76
N SER A 446 15.31 15.44 -17.48
CA SER A 446 14.05 15.63 -16.73
C SER A 446 12.82 15.06 -17.45
N ARG A 447 12.95 13.90 -18.09
CA ARG A 447 11.86 13.22 -18.78
C ARG A 447 10.82 12.62 -17.85
N LEU A 448 11.20 12.30 -16.63
CA LEU A 448 10.28 11.89 -15.57
C LEU A 448 9.92 13.09 -14.69
N LEU A 449 8.71 13.10 -14.14
CA LEU A 449 8.32 14.17 -13.22
C LEU A 449 9.25 14.23 -12.00
N ASP A 450 9.40 15.40 -11.43
CA ASP A 450 9.93 15.61 -10.09
C ASP A 450 8.96 15.06 -9.03
N LEU A 451 9.49 14.52 -7.92
CA LEU A 451 8.68 13.88 -6.89
C LEU A 451 7.74 14.87 -6.20
N TYR A 452 8.23 16.07 -5.87
CA TYR A 452 7.40 17.13 -5.30
C TYR A 452 6.29 17.59 -6.27
N ALA A 453 6.65 17.80 -7.53
CA ALA A 453 5.68 18.14 -8.57
C ALA A 453 4.57 17.10 -8.69
N LYS A 454 4.92 15.82 -8.53
CA LYS A 454 4.01 14.70 -8.62
C LYS A 454 3.17 14.51 -7.36
N ALA A 455 3.76 14.64 -6.18
CA ALA A 455 3.11 14.37 -4.90
C ALA A 455 2.28 15.56 -4.40
N VAL A 456 2.82 16.79 -4.53
CA VAL A 456 2.24 18.01 -3.96
C VAL A 456 1.57 18.88 -5.02
N GLN A 457 2.25 19.14 -6.14
CA GLN A 457 1.72 20.03 -7.20
C GLN A 457 0.71 19.34 -8.12
N ARG A 458 0.44 18.03 -7.96
CA ARG A 458 -0.57 17.27 -8.70
C ARG A 458 -0.34 17.24 -10.23
N ARG A 459 0.92 17.34 -10.64
CA ARG A 459 1.32 17.33 -12.05
C ARG A 459 1.40 15.94 -12.65
#